data_41cdd4bfbcc5a0e9820e11bf5443f596
#
_entry.id   41cdd4bfbcc5a0e9820e11bf5443f596
#
_cell.length_a   1.000
_cell.length_b   1.000
_cell.length_c   1.000
_cell.angle_alpha   90.00
_cell.angle_beta   90.00
_cell.angle_gamma   90.00
#
_symmetry.space_group_name_H-M   'P 1'
#
loop_
_entity.id
_entity.type
_entity.pdbx_description
1 polymer ?
#
loop_
_entity_poly.entity_id
_entity_poly.type
_entity_poly.pdbx_seq_one_letter_code
_entity_poly.pdbx_strand_id
1 'polypeptide(L)'
;GYFEAAVPPVLTIRSGEEVEIETVAGGPDTLPPAGFHVPPELLAIHAAEKGLPFGPHILTGPIAIEGAMPGDMLEVRILDVGLRQDWGYNRNRPLAGTLPDDFPTYHHMT
;
A
#
# COMPACT_ATOMS: atom_id res chain seq x y z
N GLY A 1 -6.59 -0.14 4.90
CA GLY A 1 -7.49 -1.12 4.31
C GLY A 1 -7.20 -2.53 4.79
N TYR A 2 -8.08 -3.46 4.50
CA TYR A 2 -7.98 -4.88 4.89
C TYR A 2 -8.65 -5.74 3.81
N PHE A 3 -8.25 -7.01 3.77
CA PHE A 3 -8.83 -7.97 2.82
C PHE A 3 -10.17 -8.50 3.36
N GLU A 4 -11.25 -7.96 2.86
CA GLU A 4 -12.61 -8.37 3.21
C GLU A 4 -13.55 -8.21 2.02
N ALA A 5 -14.29 -9.28 1.70
CA ALA A 5 -15.20 -9.29 0.56
C ALA A 5 -16.38 -8.30 0.70
N ALA A 6 -16.70 -7.87 1.93
CA ALA A 6 -17.78 -6.92 2.19
C ALA A 6 -17.38 -5.46 1.96
N VAL A 7 -16.08 -5.16 1.75
CA VAL A 7 -15.63 -3.79 1.45
C VAL A 7 -16.13 -3.40 0.06
N PRO A 8 -16.95 -2.35 -0.06
CA PRO A 8 -17.46 -1.94 -1.36
C PRO A 8 -16.31 -1.46 -2.28
N PRO A 9 -16.37 -1.77 -3.57
CA PRO A 9 -15.37 -1.29 -4.51
C PRO A 9 -15.43 0.23 -4.65
N VAL A 10 -14.26 0.85 -4.74
CA VAL A 10 -14.13 2.30 -5.02
C VAL A 10 -14.24 2.60 -6.52
N LEU A 11 -14.04 1.58 -7.35
CA LEU A 11 -14.12 1.65 -8.80
C LEU A 11 -14.60 0.31 -9.35
N THR A 12 -15.38 0.34 -10.42
CA THR A 12 -15.75 -0.83 -11.21
C THR A 12 -15.26 -0.63 -12.63
N ILE A 13 -14.55 -1.62 -13.16
CA ILE A 13 -14.02 -1.62 -14.53
C ILE A 13 -14.48 -2.85 -15.29
N ARG A 14 -14.39 -2.81 -16.61
CA ARG A 14 -14.61 -3.97 -17.48
C ARG A 14 -13.29 -4.65 -17.80
N SER A 15 -13.37 -5.93 -18.17
CA SER A 15 -12.19 -6.65 -18.66
C SER A 15 -11.57 -5.93 -19.87
N GLY A 16 -10.25 -5.72 -19.83
CA GLY A 16 -9.48 -5.01 -20.85
C GLY A 16 -9.41 -3.50 -20.67
N GLU A 17 -10.09 -2.92 -19.69
CA GLU A 17 -9.92 -1.49 -19.36
C GLU A 17 -8.62 -1.25 -18.59
N GLU A 18 -8.01 -0.10 -18.86
CA GLU A 18 -6.81 0.38 -18.16
C GLU A 18 -7.21 1.21 -16.95
N VAL A 19 -6.43 1.11 -15.89
CA VAL A 19 -6.63 1.87 -14.66
C VAL A 19 -5.30 2.37 -14.13
N GLU A 20 -5.25 3.64 -13.74
CA GLU A 20 -4.13 4.22 -13.00
C GLU A 20 -4.41 4.13 -11.52
N ILE A 21 -3.45 3.57 -10.77
CA ILE A 21 -3.58 3.35 -9.33
C ILE A 21 -2.45 4.08 -8.62
N GLU A 22 -2.78 5.19 -7.96
CA GLU A 22 -1.85 5.90 -7.11
C GLU A 22 -1.81 5.27 -5.71
N THR A 23 -0.66 4.77 -5.32
CA THR A 23 -0.47 4.13 -4.02
C THR A 23 0.38 4.99 -3.09
N VAL A 24 0.18 4.82 -1.80
CA VAL A 24 1.03 5.35 -0.74
C VAL A 24 1.39 4.23 0.22
N ALA A 25 2.52 4.32 0.87
CA ALA A 25 3.01 3.27 1.75
C ALA A 25 3.67 3.83 3.02
N GLY A 26 3.76 2.98 4.03
CA GLY A 26 4.42 3.29 5.29
C GLY A 26 3.47 3.78 6.37
N GLY A 27 3.91 3.58 7.61
CA GLY A 27 3.24 4.09 8.81
C GLY A 27 3.79 5.44 9.25
N PRO A 28 3.21 6.06 10.28
CA PRO A 28 3.67 7.35 10.80
C PRO A 28 5.12 7.33 11.28
N ASP A 29 5.62 6.17 11.69
CA ASP A 29 6.98 5.94 12.18
C ASP A 29 8.01 5.72 11.05
N THR A 30 7.59 5.77 9.80
CA THR A 30 8.44 5.62 8.61
C THR A 30 8.46 6.86 7.72
N LEU A 31 7.88 7.96 8.20
CA LEU A 31 7.90 9.22 7.46
C LEU A 31 9.33 9.77 7.33
N PRO A 32 9.66 10.40 6.19
CA PRO A 32 10.98 10.99 5.97
C PRO A 32 11.19 12.23 6.85
N PRO A 33 12.45 12.64 7.05
CA PRO A 33 12.76 13.90 7.72
C PRO A 33 12.27 15.11 6.89
N ALA A 34 12.32 16.29 7.49
CA ALA A 34 11.94 17.52 6.77
C ALA A 34 12.79 17.72 5.51
N GLY A 35 12.13 18.15 4.43
CA GLY A 35 12.75 18.39 3.13
C GLY A 35 12.31 17.44 2.04
N PHE A 36 11.73 16.30 2.37
CA PHE A 36 11.13 15.38 1.42
C PHE A 36 9.65 15.67 1.23
N HIS A 37 9.15 15.36 0.03
CA HIS A 37 7.73 15.49 -0.26
C HIS A 37 6.94 14.33 0.34
N VAL A 38 6.04 14.63 1.27
CA VAL A 38 5.10 13.65 1.82
C VAL A 38 3.73 13.87 1.20
N PRO A 39 3.16 12.89 0.48
CA PRO A 39 1.82 13.03 -0.09
C PRO A 39 0.79 13.37 0.99
N PRO A 40 -0.04 14.40 0.82
CA PRO A 40 -1.04 14.79 1.82
C PRO A 40 -2.06 13.67 2.10
N GLU A 41 -2.32 12.81 1.13
CA GLU A 41 -3.19 11.64 1.28
C GLU A 41 -2.63 10.64 2.28
N LEU A 42 -1.30 10.45 2.33
CA LEU A 42 -0.65 9.58 3.31
C LEU A 42 -0.90 10.09 4.73
N LEU A 43 -0.77 11.40 4.94
CA LEU A 43 -1.03 12.02 6.23
C LEU A 43 -2.52 11.93 6.62
N ALA A 44 -3.43 12.10 5.65
CA ALA A 44 -4.86 11.96 5.88
C ALA A 44 -5.23 10.52 6.27
N ILE A 45 -4.64 9.51 5.63
CA ILE A 45 -4.82 8.10 5.98
C ILE A 45 -4.32 7.83 7.40
N HIS A 46 -3.10 8.29 7.75
CA HIS A 46 -2.57 8.13 9.10
C HIS A 46 -3.47 8.75 10.17
N ALA A 47 -4.08 9.90 9.87
CA ALA A 47 -5.01 10.54 10.79
C ALA A 47 -6.31 9.75 10.94
N ALA A 48 -6.84 9.21 9.84
CA ALA A 48 -8.08 8.44 9.82
C ALA A 48 -7.94 7.05 10.47
N GLU A 49 -6.77 6.42 10.34
CA GLU A 49 -6.51 5.06 10.87
C GLU A 49 -5.93 5.05 12.28
N LYS A 50 -5.78 6.20 12.91
CA LYS A 50 -5.23 6.31 14.26
C LYS A 50 -6.03 5.50 15.28
N GLY A 51 -5.35 4.52 15.88
CA GLY A 51 -5.96 3.64 16.90
C GLY A 51 -6.72 2.45 16.34
N LEU A 52 -6.72 2.23 15.05
CA LEU A 52 -7.27 1.02 14.45
C LEU A 52 -6.31 -0.17 14.59
N PRO A 53 -6.82 -1.39 14.82
CA PRO A 53 -5.99 -2.58 15.04
C PRO A 53 -5.39 -3.17 13.75
N PHE A 54 -5.40 -2.44 12.65
CA PHE A 54 -4.91 -2.90 11.36
C PHE A 54 -3.39 -2.76 11.24
N GLY A 55 -2.79 -3.65 10.42
CA GLY A 55 -1.35 -3.63 10.17
C GLY A 55 -0.88 -2.38 9.42
N PRO A 56 0.43 -2.19 9.29
CA PRO A 56 1.04 -0.97 8.73
C PRO A 56 0.91 -0.84 7.20
N HIS A 57 0.24 -1.79 6.55
CA HIS A 57 0.12 -1.80 5.10
C HIS A 57 -1.16 -1.11 4.65
N ILE A 58 -1.00 -0.09 3.81
CA ILE A 58 -2.11 0.61 3.17
C ILE A 58 -2.50 -0.16 1.91
N LEU A 59 -3.78 -0.53 1.81
CA LEU A 59 -4.33 -1.21 0.65
C LEU A 59 -5.16 -0.23 -0.15
N THR A 60 -4.81 -0.03 -1.42
CA THR A 60 -5.54 0.82 -2.37
C THR A 60 -6.60 -0.02 -3.08
N GLY A 61 -7.82 0.47 -3.15
CA GLY A 61 -8.97 -0.25 -3.71
C GLY A 61 -10.03 -0.54 -2.64
N PRO A 62 -10.86 -1.59 -2.84
CA PRO A 62 -10.81 -2.58 -3.93
C PRO A 62 -11.38 -2.08 -5.26
N ILE A 63 -10.94 -2.70 -6.35
CA ILE A 63 -11.45 -2.47 -7.70
C ILE A 63 -12.24 -3.71 -8.13
N ALA A 64 -13.50 -3.53 -8.52
CA ALA A 64 -14.33 -4.60 -9.05
C ALA A 64 -14.17 -4.71 -10.57
N ILE A 65 -14.26 -5.93 -11.08
CA ILE A 65 -14.32 -6.20 -12.51
C ILE A 65 -15.74 -6.66 -12.83
N GLU A 66 -16.41 -5.95 -13.73
CA GLU A 66 -17.78 -6.25 -14.12
C GLU A 66 -17.90 -7.67 -14.69
N GLY A 67 -18.82 -8.45 -14.14
CA GLY A 67 -19.08 -9.81 -14.54
C GLY A 67 -18.09 -10.88 -14.05
N ALA A 68 -17.04 -10.51 -13.33
CA ALA A 68 -16.10 -11.47 -12.76
C ALA A 68 -16.76 -12.32 -11.66
N MET A 69 -16.55 -13.62 -11.70
CA MET A 69 -17.15 -14.59 -10.78
C MET A 69 -16.07 -15.42 -10.06
N PRO A 70 -16.41 -15.99 -8.90
CA PRO A 70 -15.50 -16.93 -8.24
C PRO A 70 -15.13 -18.10 -9.17
N GLY A 71 -13.83 -18.36 -9.29
CA GLY A 71 -13.27 -19.38 -10.20
C GLY A 71 -12.71 -18.81 -11.50
N ASP A 72 -12.97 -17.56 -11.82
CA ASP A 72 -12.34 -16.88 -12.96
C ASP A 72 -10.85 -16.64 -12.69
N MET A 73 -10.09 -16.56 -13.76
CA MET A 73 -8.68 -16.21 -13.72
C MET A 73 -8.51 -14.71 -13.97
N LEU A 74 -7.84 -14.01 -13.07
CA LEU A 74 -7.48 -12.61 -13.23
C LEU A 74 -6.11 -12.50 -13.91
N GLU A 75 -6.06 -11.84 -15.07
CA GLU A 75 -4.81 -11.42 -15.71
C GLU A 75 -4.59 -9.93 -15.46
N VAL A 76 -3.48 -9.57 -14.81
CA VAL A 76 -3.07 -8.19 -14.59
C VAL A 76 -1.86 -7.90 -15.46
N ARG A 77 -1.99 -6.95 -16.39
CA ARG A 77 -0.89 -6.45 -17.23
C ARG A 77 -0.41 -5.11 -16.70
N ILE A 78 0.83 -5.08 -16.21
CA ILE A 78 1.46 -3.85 -15.77
C ILE A 78 1.98 -3.13 -17.01
N LEU A 79 1.39 -1.99 -17.33
CA LEU A 79 1.73 -1.20 -18.52
C LEU A 79 2.84 -0.21 -18.23
N ASP A 80 2.80 0.42 -17.07
CA ASP A 80 3.79 1.40 -16.63
C ASP A 80 3.92 1.41 -15.10
N VAL A 81 5.07 1.86 -14.59
CA VAL A 81 5.31 2.06 -13.16
C VAL A 81 6.05 3.38 -12.96
N GLY A 82 5.35 4.36 -12.43
CA GLY A 82 5.91 5.65 -12.04
C GLY A 82 6.19 5.75 -10.54
N LEU A 83 7.26 6.44 -10.15
CA LEU A 83 7.50 6.78 -8.76
C LEU A 83 6.70 8.03 -8.39
N ARG A 84 5.86 7.91 -7.38
CA ARG A 84 5.01 9.01 -6.89
C ARG A 84 5.78 9.99 -6.00
N GLN A 85 6.83 9.53 -5.35
CA GLN A 85 7.63 10.29 -4.39
C GLN A 85 9.11 10.03 -4.60
N ASP A 86 9.93 10.94 -4.12
CA ASP A 86 11.39 10.96 -4.30
C ASP A 86 12.16 10.31 -3.14
N TRP A 87 11.45 9.53 -2.33
CA TRP A 87 12.04 8.82 -1.20
C TRP A 87 11.44 7.42 -1.01
N GLY A 88 12.21 6.57 -0.39
CA GLY A 88 11.82 5.26 0.07
C GLY A 88 12.53 4.91 1.37
N TYR A 89 12.16 3.78 1.97
CA TYR A 89 12.83 3.33 3.19
C TYR A 89 13.03 1.82 3.22
N ASN A 90 14.07 1.42 3.94
CA ASN A 90 14.30 0.03 4.33
C ASN A 90 14.46 -0.04 5.84
N ARG A 91 13.83 -1.02 6.48
CA ARG A 91 13.87 -1.16 7.93
C ARG A 91 13.92 -2.62 8.36
N ASN A 92 14.86 -2.93 9.26
CA ASN A 92 14.87 -4.17 10.02
C ASN A 92 14.51 -3.89 11.48
N ARG A 93 13.75 -4.77 12.07
CA ARG A 93 13.44 -4.77 13.50
C ARG A 93 13.67 -6.17 14.05
N PRO A 94 14.26 -6.32 15.23
CA PRO A 94 14.33 -7.61 15.91
C PRO A 94 12.95 -8.24 16.06
N LEU A 95 12.87 -9.54 15.94
CA LEU A 95 11.63 -10.33 16.04
C LEU A 95 10.57 -9.99 14.98
N ALA A 96 11.00 -9.41 13.86
CA ALA A 96 10.12 -9.12 12.72
C ALA A 96 10.74 -9.63 11.41
N GLY A 97 9.88 -10.09 10.47
CA GLY A 97 10.33 -10.65 9.21
C GLY A 97 10.62 -12.15 9.29
N THR A 98 11.18 -12.70 8.21
CA THR A 98 11.45 -14.15 8.04
C THR A 98 12.70 -14.63 8.76
N LEU A 99 13.61 -13.73 9.10
CA LEU A 99 14.87 -14.01 9.83
C LEU A 99 14.95 -13.11 11.07
N PRO A 100 14.11 -13.36 12.08
CA PRO A 100 13.86 -12.41 13.17
C PRO A 100 15.08 -12.13 14.06
N ASP A 101 15.98 -13.09 14.17
CA ASP A 101 17.14 -13.03 15.08
C ASP A 101 18.45 -12.63 14.37
N ASP A 102 18.47 -12.63 13.03
CA ASP A 102 19.71 -12.53 12.26
C ASP A 102 20.11 -11.06 11.98
N PHE A 103 19.20 -10.11 12.13
CA PHE A 103 19.45 -8.71 11.75
C PHE A 103 19.25 -7.74 12.92
N PRO A 104 20.19 -6.81 13.13
CA PRO A 104 20.02 -5.74 14.11
C PRO A 104 18.95 -4.74 13.67
N THR A 105 18.52 -3.90 14.57
CA THR A 105 17.65 -2.76 14.22
C THR A 105 18.37 -1.87 13.21
N TYR A 106 17.72 -1.64 12.09
CA TYR A 106 18.22 -0.81 11.00
C TYR A 106 17.09 -0.02 10.38
N HIS A 107 17.33 1.23 10.05
CA HIS A 107 16.43 2.09 9.30
C HIS A 107 17.25 2.96 8.36
N HIS A 108 16.99 2.90 7.08
CA HIS A 108 17.61 3.72 6.05
C HIS A 108 16.55 4.37 5.18
N MET A 109 16.70 5.65 4.96
CA MET A 109 15.90 6.44 4.04
C MET A 109 16.76 6.71 2.79
N THR A 110 16.18 6.49 1.64
CA THR A 110 16.83 6.73 0.32
C THR A 110 16.05 7.74 -0.46
#